data_6f0aca4130d2c0f4e1da7330d931b462
#
_entry.id   6f0aca4130d2c0f4e1da7330d931b462
#
_cell.length_a   1.000
_cell.length_b   1.000
_cell.length_c   1.000
_cell.angle_alpha   90.00
_cell.angle_beta   90.00
_cell.angle_gamma   90.00
#
_symmetry.space_group_name_H-M   'P 1'
#
loop_
_entity.id
_entity.type
_entity.pdbx_description
1 polymer ?
#
loop_
_entity_poly.entity_id
_entity_poly.type
_entity_poly.pdbx_seq_one_letter_code
_entity_poly.pdbx_strand_id
1 'polypeptide(L)'
;WKYWQIATNEKGRAHYYVDVAHRASLMYAFACLVLERFALLSVWDDWINTLAVLANVVFFGLAIGSYILHGFLQDTRNQLQRPHRLGGGSVPELAMSTFMVSLIVAEVGGFAVLFAGFVMR
;
A
#
# COMPACT_ATOMS: atom_id res chain seq x y z
N TRP A 1 -9.71 -12.41 9.18
CA TRP A 1 -10.09 -11.21 9.93
C TRP A 1 -11.34 -10.54 9.36
N LYS A 2 -11.39 -10.16 8.08
CA LYS A 2 -12.58 -9.56 7.45
C LYS A 2 -13.83 -10.42 7.64
N TYR A 3 -13.78 -11.69 7.26
CA TYR A 3 -14.93 -12.61 7.35
C TYR A 3 -15.33 -12.92 8.79
N TRP A 4 -14.36 -12.94 9.71
CA TRP A 4 -14.66 -13.06 11.14
C TRP A 4 -15.45 -11.84 11.64
N GLN A 5 -15.05 -10.62 11.27
CA GLN A 5 -15.82 -9.42 11.62
C GLN A 5 -17.22 -9.42 11.00
N ILE A 6 -17.37 -9.87 9.76
CA ILE A 6 -18.69 -10.00 9.11
C ILE A 6 -19.58 -10.97 9.87
N ALA A 7 -19.03 -12.13 10.28
CA ALA A 7 -19.78 -13.16 10.98
C ALA A 7 -20.16 -12.77 12.42
N THR A 8 -19.36 -11.94 13.08
CA THR A 8 -19.57 -11.53 14.48
C THR A 8 -20.27 -10.18 14.64
N ASN A 9 -20.44 -9.42 13.55
CA ASN A 9 -21.10 -8.11 13.58
C ASN A 9 -22.59 -8.24 13.25
N GLU A 10 -23.44 -7.70 14.09
CA GLU A 10 -24.92 -7.71 13.89
C GLU A 10 -25.35 -7.11 12.55
N LYS A 11 -24.58 -6.15 12.01
CA LYS A 11 -24.83 -5.53 10.70
C LYS A 11 -24.29 -6.34 9.52
N GLY A 12 -23.61 -7.49 9.77
CA GLY A 12 -23.01 -8.31 8.73
C GLY A 12 -21.95 -7.59 7.90
N ARG A 13 -21.21 -6.63 8.51
CA ARG A 13 -20.20 -5.82 7.81
C ARG A 13 -18.90 -5.75 8.61
N ALA A 14 -17.77 -5.83 7.91
CA ALA A 14 -16.48 -5.51 8.48
C ALA A 14 -16.28 -3.99 8.59
N HIS A 15 -15.36 -3.57 9.47
CA HIS A 15 -14.92 -2.17 9.51
C HIS A 15 -14.32 -1.76 8.16
N TYR A 16 -14.49 -0.50 7.77
CA TYR A 16 -14.04 0.01 6.47
C TYR A 16 -12.59 -0.34 6.16
N TYR A 17 -11.64 -0.05 7.08
CA TYR A 17 -10.22 -0.31 6.85
C TYR A 17 -9.85 -1.80 6.91
N VAL A 18 -10.63 -2.64 7.56
CA VAL A 18 -10.46 -4.11 7.48
C VAL A 18 -10.79 -4.61 6.07
N ASP A 19 -11.85 -4.08 5.47
CA ASP A 19 -12.21 -4.39 4.09
C ASP A 19 -11.18 -3.84 3.09
N VAL A 20 -10.70 -2.61 3.29
CA VAL A 20 -9.67 -1.99 2.45
C VAL A 20 -8.36 -2.79 2.55
N ALA A 21 -7.90 -3.15 3.76
CA ALA A 21 -6.69 -3.94 3.96
C ALA A 21 -6.76 -5.29 3.23
N HIS A 22 -7.89 -5.97 3.32
CA HIS A 22 -8.09 -7.25 2.63
C HIS A 22 -8.00 -7.10 1.10
N ARG A 23 -8.68 -6.12 0.52
CA ARG A 23 -8.66 -5.89 -0.93
C ARG A 23 -7.30 -5.40 -1.41
N ALA A 24 -6.68 -4.47 -0.68
CA ALA A 24 -5.36 -3.95 -1.01
C ALA A 24 -4.30 -5.06 -0.98
N SER A 25 -4.33 -5.94 0.03
CA SER A 25 -3.40 -7.08 0.11
C SER A 25 -3.49 -8.00 -1.11
N LEU A 26 -4.70 -8.29 -1.59
CA LEU A 26 -4.88 -9.11 -2.79
C LEU A 26 -4.37 -8.40 -4.05
N MET A 27 -4.66 -7.10 -4.19
CA MET A 27 -4.22 -6.32 -5.35
C MET A 27 -2.69 -6.17 -5.38
N TYR A 28 -2.07 -5.87 -4.24
CA TYR A 28 -0.61 -5.73 -4.16
C TYR A 28 0.12 -7.06 -4.31
N ALA A 29 -0.45 -8.17 -3.81
CA ALA A 29 0.10 -9.50 -4.08
C ALA A 29 0.15 -9.79 -5.58
N PHE A 30 -0.92 -9.46 -6.31
CA PHE A 30 -0.94 -9.59 -7.77
C PHE A 30 0.06 -8.62 -8.44
N ALA A 31 0.15 -7.37 -7.96
CA ALA A 31 1.11 -6.40 -8.47
C ALA A 31 2.55 -6.89 -8.33
N CYS A 32 2.91 -7.57 -7.23
CA CYS A 32 4.25 -8.15 -7.06
C CYS A 32 4.61 -9.16 -8.16
N LEU A 33 3.67 -9.97 -8.64
CA LEU A 33 3.90 -10.89 -9.76
C LEU A 33 4.18 -10.15 -11.07
N VAL A 34 3.51 -9.01 -11.28
CA VAL A 34 3.75 -8.16 -12.46
C VAL A 34 5.11 -7.48 -12.37
N LEU A 35 5.47 -6.94 -11.21
CA LEU A 35 6.80 -6.33 -10.98
C LEU A 35 7.93 -7.33 -11.19
N GLU A 36 7.78 -8.57 -10.71
CA GLU A 36 8.73 -9.65 -10.95
C GLU A 36 8.94 -9.86 -12.46
N ARG A 37 7.87 -9.94 -13.24
CA ARG A 37 7.96 -10.14 -14.68
C ARG A 37 8.64 -8.97 -15.39
N PHE A 38 8.35 -7.75 -15.01
CA PHE A 38 9.06 -6.58 -15.57
C PHE A 38 10.54 -6.59 -15.19
N ALA A 39 10.88 -6.92 -13.94
CA ALA A 39 12.28 -7.00 -13.51
C ALA A 39 13.07 -8.07 -14.28
N LEU A 40 12.49 -9.28 -14.45
CA LEU A 40 13.12 -10.37 -15.19
C LEU A 40 13.28 -10.10 -16.70
N LEU A 41 12.46 -9.26 -17.27
CA LEU A 41 12.46 -8.92 -18.69
C LEU A 41 13.09 -7.55 -18.98
N SER A 42 13.54 -6.83 -17.96
CA SER A 42 14.15 -5.51 -18.06
C SER A 42 15.56 -5.56 -18.66
N VAL A 43 15.95 -4.51 -19.39
CA VAL A 43 17.33 -4.32 -19.86
C VAL A 43 18.26 -3.69 -18.83
N TRP A 44 17.70 -3.24 -17.67
CA TRP A 44 18.51 -2.63 -16.62
C TRP A 44 19.32 -3.67 -15.85
N ASP A 45 20.39 -3.21 -15.24
CA ASP A 45 21.19 -4.03 -14.32
C ASP A 45 20.35 -4.52 -13.13
N ASP A 46 20.69 -5.69 -12.59
CA ASP A 46 19.95 -6.34 -11.50
C ASP A 46 19.78 -5.45 -10.27
N TRP A 47 20.76 -4.60 -9.94
CA TRP A 47 20.65 -3.70 -8.79
C TRP A 47 19.57 -2.61 -8.99
N ILE A 48 19.42 -2.09 -10.23
CA ILE A 48 18.36 -1.11 -10.56
C ILE A 48 16.99 -1.76 -10.44
N ASN A 49 16.84 -2.94 -11.03
CA ASN A 49 15.60 -3.72 -10.96
C ASN A 49 15.25 -4.06 -9.51
N THR A 50 16.24 -4.49 -8.72
CA THR A 50 16.05 -4.82 -7.31
C THR A 50 15.59 -3.60 -6.50
N LEU A 51 16.24 -2.44 -6.67
CA LEU A 51 15.83 -1.22 -5.97
C LEU A 51 14.41 -0.77 -6.36
N ALA A 52 14.08 -0.85 -7.64
CA ALA A 52 12.75 -0.48 -8.12
C ALA A 52 11.65 -1.42 -7.58
N VAL A 53 11.91 -2.73 -7.53
CA VAL A 53 10.99 -3.70 -6.90
C VAL A 53 10.86 -3.44 -5.41
N LEU A 54 11.99 -3.26 -4.69
CA LEU A 54 11.98 -3.02 -3.25
C LEU A 54 11.24 -1.73 -2.90
N ALA A 55 11.40 -0.65 -3.68
CA ALA A 55 10.66 0.59 -3.47
C ALA A 55 9.15 0.33 -3.50
N ASN A 56 8.65 -0.40 -4.50
CA ASN A 56 7.23 -0.76 -4.58
C ASN A 56 6.79 -1.63 -3.40
N VAL A 57 7.49 -2.75 -3.15
CA VAL A 57 7.07 -3.76 -2.15
C VAL A 57 7.08 -3.18 -0.73
N VAL A 58 8.07 -2.38 -0.39
CA VAL A 58 8.14 -1.71 0.93
C VAL A 58 6.94 -0.78 1.13
N PHE A 59 6.62 0.06 0.13
CA PHE A 59 5.49 0.97 0.25
C PHE A 59 4.13 0.28 0.16
N PHE A 60 3.99 -0.82 -0.59
CA PHE A 60 2.81 -1.70 -0.51
C PHE A 60 2.61 -2.23 0.93
N GLY A 61 3.69 -2.70 1.56
CA GLY A 61 3.66 -3.15 2.95
C GLY A 61 3.28 -2.04 3.94
N LEU A 62 3.82 -0.84 3.76
CA LEU A 62 3.49 0.32 4.59
C LEU A 62 2.03 0.77 4.41
N ALA A 63 1.52 0.78 3.17
CA ALA A 63 0.14 1.10 2.89
C ALA A 63 -0.82 0.10 3.54
N ILE A 64 -0.58 -1.21 3.34
CA ILE A 64 -1.37 -2.27 4.00
C ILE A 64 -1.28 -2.14 5.53
N GLY A 65 -0.08 -1.92 6.06
CA GLY A 65 0.15 -1.72 7.49
C GLY A 65 -0.67 -0.57 8.07
N SER A 66 -0.76 0.56 7.35
CA SER A 66 -1.60 1.68 7.77
C SER A 66 -3.09 1.32 7.80
N TYR A 67 -3.57 0.57 6.80
CA TYR A 67 -4.97 0.10 6.76
C TYR A 67 -5.26 -0.91 7.88
N ILE A 68 -4.33 -1.82 8.16
CA ILE A 68 -4.45 -2.76 9.28
C ILE A 68 -4.52 -2.00 10.60
N LEU A 69 -3.65 -1.00 10.79
CA LEU A 69 -3.63 -0.18 12.00
C LEU A 69 -4.97 0.53 12.22
N HIS A 70 -5.49 1.23 11.22
CA HIS A 70 -6.81 1.87 11.31
C HIS A 70 -7.97 0.87 11.44
N GLY A 71 -7.81 -0.33 10.88
CA GLY A 71 -8.76 -1.42 11.06
C GLY A 71 -8.81 -1.95 12.50
N PHE A 72 -7.68 -1.98 13.21
CA PHE A 72 -7.61 -2.33 14.63
C PHE A 72 -8.12 -1.20 15.53
N LEU A 73 -7.68 0.03 15.27
CA LEU A 73 -8.06 1.19 16.07
C LEU A 73 -9.52 1.60 15.86
N GLN A 74 -10.09 1.27 14.70
CA GLN A 74 -11.45 1.67 14.29
C GLN A 74 -11.73 3.18 14.47
N ASP A 75 -10.70 4.00 14.31
CA ASP A 75 -10.66 5.42 14.67
C ASP A 75 -11.12 6.33 13.54
N THR A 76 -11.07 5.89 12.31
CA THR A 76 -11.46 6.67 11.13
C THR A 76 -11.95 5.79 9.98
N ARG A 77 -12.71 6.38 9.09
CA ARG A 77 -13.05 5.82 7.77
C ARG A 77 -12.31 6.53 6.62
N ASN A 78 -11.56 7.57 6.93
CA ASN A 78 -10.75 8.30 5.97
C ASN A 78 -9.50 8.86 6.65
N GLN A 79 -8.38 8.13 6.52
CA GLN A 79 -7.08 8.55 7.11
C GLN A 79 -6.54 9.86 6.54
N LEU A 80 -7.06 10.31 5.38
CA LEU A 80 -6.65 11.56 4.76
C LEU A 80 -7.49 12.76 5.23
N GLN A 81 -8.57 12.50 6.00
CA GLN A 81 -9.40 13.56 6.55
C GLN A 81 -8.66 14.32 7.64
N ARG A 82 -8.74 15.64 7.59
CA ARG A 82 -8.14 16.52 8.60
C ARG A 82 -9.09 16.76 9.78
N PRO A 83 -8.59 16.78 11.02
CA PRO A 83 -7.24 16.41 11.46
C PRO A 83 -6.99 14.92 11.26
N HIS A 84 -5.75 14.54 10.86
CA HIS A 84 -5.38 13.14 10.65
C HIS A 84 -5.38 12.40 11.98
N ARG A 85 -6.33 11.50 12.18
CA ARG A 85 -6.51 10.76 13.44
C ARG A 85 -5.65 9.51 13.46
N LEU A 86 -5.09 9.22 14.64
CA LEU A 86 -4.44 7.95 14.95
C LEU A 86 -4.81 7.57 16.39
N GLY A 87 -5.78 6.70 16.55
CA GLY A 87 -6.36 6.35 17.84
C GLY A 87 -6.91 7.57 18.56
N GLY A 88 -6.44 7.83 19.79
CA GLY A 88 -6.79 9.01 20.58
C GLY A 88 -5.98 10.28 20.26
N GLY A 89 -5.02 10.20 19.33
CA GLY A 89 -4.15 11.32 18.94
C GLY A 89 -4.35 11.78 17.51
N SER A 90 -3.48 12.68 17.07
CA SER A 90 -3.43 13.16 15.68
C SER A 90 -2.02 13.06 15.11
N VAL A 91 -1.95 12.76 13.81
CA VAL A 91 -0.68 12.76 13.06
C VAL A 91 -0.45 14.15 12.48
N PRO A 92 0.76 14.74 12.61
CA PRO A 92 1.09 16.02 11.99
C PRO A 92 0.85 15.99 10.48
N GLU A 93 0.31 17.07 9.92
CA GLU A 93 0.04 17.19 8.49
C GLU A 93 1.30 16.98 7.64
N LEU A 94 2.44 17.49 8.09
CA LEU A 94 3.72 17.30 7.40
C LEU A 94 4.11 15.81 7.31
N ALA A 95 3.93 15.04 8.38
CA ALA A 95 4.23 13.61 8.38
C ALA A 95 3.33 12.84 7.41
N MET A 96 2.04 13.15 7.40
CA MET A 96 1.09 12.54 6.47
C MET A 96 1.42 12.90 5.02
N SER A 97 1.68 14.17 4.72
CA SER A 97 2.04 14.63 3.38
C SER A 97 3.34 14.01 2.89
N THR A 98 4.35 13.94 3.75
CA THR A 98 5.64 13.30 3.42
C THR A 98 5.44 11.82 3.11
N PHE A 99 4.67 11.11 3.92
CA PHE A 99 4.35 9.70 3.66
C PHE A 99 3.65 9.51 2.31
N MET A 100 2.63 10.33 2.02
CA MET A 100 1.87 10.24 0.76
C MET A 100 2.73 10.56 -0.47
N VAL A 101 3.56 11.59 -0.41
CA VAL A 101 4.48 11.93 -1.51
C VAL A 101 5.52 10.82 -1.71
N SER A 102 6.11 10.32 -0.63
CA SER A 102 7.08 9.22 -0.70
C SER A 102 6.46 7.95 -1.31
N LEU A 103 5.21 7.62 -0.93
CA LEU A 103 4.46 6.50 -1.49
C LEU A 103 4.27 6.67 -3.00
N ILE A 104 3.79 7.84 -3.44
CA ILE A 104 3.58 8.12 -4.87
C ILE A 104 4.89 8.03 -5.64
N VAL A 105 5.97 8.63 -5.14
CA VAL A 105 7.29 8.61 -5.80
C VAL A 105 7.84 7.18 -5.87
N ALA A 106 7.73 6.40 -4.80
CA ALA A 106 8.24 5.03 -4.77
C ALA A 106 7.44 4.09 -5.67
N GLU A 107 6.11 4.11 -5.59
CA GLU A 107 5.26 3.20 -6.36
C GLU A 107 5.23 3.58 -7.85
N VAL A 108 4.96 4.83 -8.17
CA VAL A 108 4.90 5.28 -9.56
C VAL A 108 6.29 5.31 -10.18
N GLY A 109 7.30 5.83 -9.47
CA GLY A 109 8.67 5.91 -9.94
C GLY A 109 9.31 4.53 -10.12
N GLY A 110 9.19 3.65 -9.12
CA GLY A 110 9.70 2.29 -9.20
C GLY A 110 9.06 1.48 -10.34
N PHE A 111 7.73 1.59 -10.48
CA PHE A 111 7.02 0.97 -11.60
C PHE A 111 7.49 1.54 -12.94
N ALA A 112 7.62 2.87 -13.08
CA ALA A 112 8.05 3.51 -14.32
C ALA A 112 9.45 3.07 -14.74
N VAL A 113 10.39 2.91 -13.80
CA VAL A 113 11.74 2.39 -14.07
C VAL A 113 11.67 0.97 -14.63
N LEU A 114 10.93 0.07 -13.99
CA LEU A 114 10.77 -1.32 -14.45
C LEU A 114 10.08 -1.41 -15.80
N PHE A 115 9.03 -0.61 -15.99
CA PHE A 115 8.29 -0.58 -17.25
C PHE A 115 9.15 -0.04 -18.40
N ALA A 116 9.94 1.03 -18.15
CA ALA A 116 10.89 1.54 -19.15
C ALA A 116 11.92 0.48 -19.53
N GLY A 117 12.51 -0.22 -18.55
CA GLY A 117 13.46 -1.30 -18.82
C GLY A 117 12.85 -2.46 -19.62
N PHE A 118 11.58 -2.75 -19.40
CA PHE A 118 10.84 -3.75 -20.16
C PHE A 118 10.59 -3.30 -21.62
N VAL A 119 10.16 -2.05 -21.82
CA VAL A 119 9.83 -1.53 -23.16
C VAL A 119 11.07 -1.34 -24.02
N MET A 120 12.23 -1.06 -23.40
CA MET A 120 13.52 -0.88 -24.11
C MET A 120 14.20 -2.20 -24.50
N ARG A 121 13.62 -3.34 -24.17
CA ARG A 121 14.09 -4.66 -24.55
C ARG A 121 13.86 -4.95 -26.09
#